data_330b4bb69802441c9a0e59a84d973dfd
#
_entry.id   330b4bb69802441c9a0e59a84d973dfd
#
_cell.length_a   1.000
_cell.length_b   1.000
_cell.length_c   1.000
_cell.angle_alpha   90.00
_cell.angle_beta   90.00
_cell.angle_gamma   90.00
#
_symmetry.space_group_name_H-M   'P 1'
#
loop_
_entity.id
_entity.type
_entity.pdbx_description
1 polymer ?
#
loop_
_entity_poly.entity_id
_entity_poly.type
_entity_poly.pdbx_seq_one_letter_code
_entity_poly.pdbx_strand_id
1 'polypeptide(L)'
;NVGFARANNQAIRQAKGEYVLLLNPDTVLPEQTLEEALLFMDTHPCVGAAGVKMLTDDGRFLRESKRGYPTLAATFGKLSGLGKLFPRSKGLGGYYCNALDADAIHRVEVLAGAFMLLRRSALEKSGLLDEDFFMYGEDIDLSCRIEKAGYENYYLPYPILHYKGESTSKDTYHHVRVFCGAMDI
;
A
#
# COMPACT_ATOMS: atom_id res chain seq x y z
N ASN A 1 7.55 -16.38 13.93
CA ASN A 1 6.94 -15.52 12.93
C ASN A 1 5.44 -15.75 12.92
N VAL A 2 4.65 -14.71 13.13
CA VAL A 2 3.18 -14.78 13.22
C VAL A 2 2.48 -14.15 11.99
N GLY A 3 3.25 -13.75 10.99
CA GLY A 3 2.78 -13.03 9.81
C GLY A 3 2.71 -11.52 9.99
N PHE A 4 2.59 -10.81 8.87
CA PHE A 4 2.61 -9.34 8.84
C PHE A 4 1.38 -8.73 9.52
N ALA A 5 0.17 -9.18 9.15
CA ALA A 5 -1.09 -8.64 9.68
C ALA A 5 -1.18 -8.79 11.20
N ARG A 6 -0.96 -10.01 11.71
CA ARG A 6 -1.04 -10.29 13.14
C ARG A 6 -0.01 -9.52 13.97
N ALA A 7 1.24 -9.41 13.47
CA ALA A 7 2.28 -8.65 14.16
C ALA A 7 1.92 -7.16 14.25
N ASN A 8 1.49 -6.55 13.14
CA ASN A 8 1.08 -5.15 13.13
C ASN A 8 -0.15 -4.89 13.99
N ASN A 9 -1.14 -5.76 13.97
CA ASN A 9 -2.34 -5.63 14.81
C ASN A 9 -2.03 -5.60 16.30
N GLN A 10 -1.02 -6.37 16.76
CA GLN A 10 -0.58 -6.31 18.17
C GLN A 10 -0.08 -4.90 18.54
N ALA A 11 0.67 -4.27 17.65
CA ALA A 11 1.16 -2.91 17.86
C ALA A 11 0.04 -1.86 17.74
N ILE A 12 -0.84 -1.99 16.75
CA ILE A 12 -1.97 -1.07 16.54
C ILE A 12 -2.89 -1.03 17.76
N ARG A 13 -3.19 -2.17 18.38
CA ARG A 13 -4.04 -2.26 19.58
C ARG A 13 -3.43 -1.52 20.79
N GLN A 14 -2.10 -1.36 20.83
CA GLN A 14 -1.40 -0.65 21.92
C GLN A 14 -1.13 0.81 21.59
N ALA A 15 -1.11 1.17 20.32
CA ALA A 15 -0.89 2.52 19.86
C ALA A 15 -2.00 3.48 20.33
N LYS A 16 -1.64 4.70 20.72
CA LYS A 16 -2.57 5.74 21.24
C LYS A 16 -2.65 6.98 20.36
N GLY A 17 -1.81 7.07 19.32
CA GLY A 17 -1.76 8.21 18.42
C GLY A 17 -3.03 8.34 17.58
N GLU A 18 -3.31 9.52 17.08
CA GLU A 18 -4.39 9.81 16.15
C GLU A 18 -4.16 9.12 14.78
N TYR A 19 -2.91 8.96 14.43
CA TYR A 19 -2.46 8.22 13.26
C TYR A 19 -1.64 7.00 13.65
N VAL A 20 -1.67 6.01 12.79
CA VAL A 20 -0.85 4.79 12.87
C VAL A 20 -0.06 4.67 11.57
N LEU A 21 1.24 4.55 11.67
CA LEU A 21 2.10 4.31 10.52
C LEU A 21 2.51 2.83 10.47
N LEU A 22 2.12 2.14 9.40
CA LEU A 22 2.74 0.89 9.00
C LEU A 22 3.98 1.23 8.17
N LEU A 23 5.13 0.74 8.59
CA LEU A 23 6.42 1.02 7.96
C LEU A 23 7.27 -0.23 7.93
N ASN A 24 7.72 -0.62 6.75
CA ASN A 24 8.63 -1.75 6.61
C ASN A 24 10.02 -1.40 7.18
N PRO A 25 10.72 -2.36 7.81
CA PRO A 25 12.03 -2.13 8.41
C PRO A 25 13.14 -1.88 7.37
N ASP A 26 12.91 -2.21 6.10
CA ASP A 26 13.82 -1.98 4.96
C ASP A 26 13.51 -0.66 4.21
N THR A 27 12.98 0.33 4.92
CA THR A 27 12.73 1.68 4.39
C THR A 27 13.60 2.73 5.08
N VAL A 28 14.00 3.76 4.32
CA VAL A 28 14.56 5.00 4.87
C VAL A 28 13.52 6.10 4.71
N LEU A 29 13.05 6.61 5.84
CA LEU A 29 12.00 7.62 5.93
C LEU A 29 12.63 8.99 6.26
N PRO A 30 12.64 9.95 5.32
CA PRO A 30 13.01 11.33 5.61
C PRO A 30 11.99 11.98 6.55
N GLU A 31 12.44 12.78 7.49
CA GLU A 31 11.60 13.51 8.44
C GLU A 31 10.55 14.37 7.73
N GLN A 32 10.97 15.11 6.71
CA GLN A 32 10.09 15.95 5.89
C GLN A 32 8.95 15.15 5.24
N THR A 33 9.19 13.92 4.80
CA THR A 33 8.15 13.06 4.20
C THR A 33 7.04 12.75 5.20
N LEU A 34 7.41 12.47 6.45
CA LEU A 34 6.43 12.18 7.51
C LEU A 34 5.65 13.44 7.88
N GLU A 35 6.32 14.57 8.03
CA GLU A 35 5.69 15.86 8.36
C GLU A 35 4.66 16.27 7.30
N GLU A 36 5.03 16.20 6.01
CA GLU A 36 4.14 16.53 4.91
C GLU A 36 2.95 15.57 4.80
N ALA A 37 3.18 14.27 5.04
CA ALA A 37 2.11 13.29 5.05
C ALA A 37 1.13 13.53 6.21
N LEU A 38 1.60 13.86 7.41
CA LEU A 38 0.76 14.22 8.56
C LEU A 38 -0.03 15.50 8.29
N LEU A 39 0.62 16.54 7.76
CA LEU A 39 -0.05 17.81 7.41
C LEU A 39 -1.15 17.57 6.36
N PHE A 40 -0.90 16.71 5.37
CA PHE A 40 -1.92 16.33 4.40
C PHE A 40 -3.10 15.64 5.07
N MET A 41 -2.85 14.67 5.97
CA MET A 41 -3.91 13.99 6.71
C MET A 41 -4.72 14.96 7.57
N ASP A 42 -4.07 15.89 8.28
CA ASP A 42 -4.73 16.88 9.15
C ASP A 42 -5.65 17.81 8.37
N THR A 43 -5.23 18.22 7.18
CA THR A 43 -5.99 19.15 6.32
C THR A 43 -7.06 18.46 5.48
N HIS A 44 -7.08 17.12 5.43
CA HIS A 44 -8.03 16.33 4.63
C HIS A 44 -8.74 15.27 5.49
N PRO A 45 -9.80 15.63 6.24
CA PRO A 45 -10.47 14.70 7.18
C PRO A 45 -11.13 13.48 6.51
N CYS A 46 -11.45 13.55 5.22
CA CYS A 46 -12.00 12.43 4.45
C CYS A 46 -10.95 11.34 4.13
N VAL A 47 -9.66 11.64 4.31
CA VAL A 47 -8.58 10.70 4.03
C VAL A 47 -8.43 9.73 5.20
N GLY A 48 -8.64 8.45 4.93
CA GLY A 48 -8.47 7.36 5.89
C GLY A 48 -7.07 6.76 5.88
N ALA A 49 -6.43 6.76 4.71
CA ALA A 49 -5.06 6.26 4.56
C ALA A 49 -4.28 7.04 3.49
N ALA A 50 -2.98 7.23 3.75
CA ALA A 50 -2.06 7.83 2.81
C ALA A 50 -0.81 6.95 2.64
N GLY A 51 -0.41 6.76 1.38
CA GLY A 51 0.87 6.16 0.98
C GLY A 51 1.75 7.19 0.31
N VAL A 52 3.03 6.88 0.17
CA VAL A 52 4.04 7.83 -0.34
C VAL A 52 4.79 7.28 -1.54
N LYS A 53 5.55 8.14 -2.22
CA LYS A 53 6.40 7.79 -3.35
C LYS A 53 7.55 6.90 -2.89
N MET A 54 7.56 5.64 -3.28
CA MET A 54 8.66 4.73 -2.98
C MET A 54 9.69 4.74 -4.11
N LEU A 55 10.95 4.83 -3.75
CA LEU A 55 12.10 4.76 -4.64
C LEU A 55 12.98 3.57 -4.25
N THR A 56 13.63 2.97 -5.22
CA THR A 56 14.73 2.02 -4.99
C THR A 56 15.99 2.75 -4.52
N ASP A 57 17.01 2.03 -4.09
CA ASP A 57 18.33 2.54 -3.69
C ASP A 57 19.03 3.35 -4.81
N ASP A 58 18.79 2.98 -6.08
CA ASP A 58 19.27 3.71 -7.25
C ASP A 58 18.31 4.82 -7.74
N GLY A 59 17.31 5.19 -6.94
CA GLY A 59 16.40 6.30 -7.18
C GLY A 59 15.28 6.04 -8.20
N ARG A 60 15.08 4.81 -8.64
CA ARG A 60 13.98 4.47 -9.56
C ARG A 60 12.65 4.39 -8.82
N PHE A 61 11.60 4.90 -9.45
CA PHE A 61 10.23 4.85 -8.92
C PHE A 61 9.69 3.41 -8.84
N LEU A 62 9.20 3.04 -7.68
CA LEU A 62 8.50 1.78 -7.45
C LEU A 62 7.00 1.95 -7.75
N ARG A 63 6.52 1.27 -8.78
CA ARG A 63 5.13 1.37 -9.25
C ARG A 63 4.10 0.92 -8.22
N GLU A 64 4.51 0.08 -7.28
CA GLU A 64 3.69 -0.39 -6.17
C GLU A 64 3.25 0.73 -5.23
N SER A 65 3.86 1.91 -5.30
CA SER A 65 3.47 3.10 -4.52
C SER A 65 2.02 3.52 -4.75
N LYS A 66 1.47 3.24 -5.94
CA LYS A 66 0.09 3.56 -6.32
C LYS A 66 -0.49 2.43 -7.16
N ARG A 67 -1.57 1.85 -6.66
CA ARG A 67 -2.21 0.69 -7.30
C ARG A 67 -3.72 0.87 -7.38
N GLY A 68 -4.32 0.25 -8.39
CA GLY A 68 -5.74 -0.01 -8.46
C GLY A 68 -6.06 -1.43 -7.98
N TYR A 69 -7.34 -1.74 -7.85
CA TYR A 69 -7.76 -3.10 -7.49
C TYR A 69 -7.32 -4.13 -8.54
N PRO A 70 -6.97 -5.34 -8.09
CA PRO A 70 -6.54 -6.44 -8.97
C PRO A 70 -7.76 -7.07 -9.69
N THR A 71 -8.40 -6.31 -10.59
CA THR A 71 -9.46 -6.86 -11.45
C THR A 71 -8.88 -7.84 -12.47
N LEU A 72 -9.71 -8.75 -13.00
CA LEU A 72 -9.28 -9.70 -14.04
C LEU A 72 -8.61 -9.00 -15.24
N ALA A 73 -9.19 -7.88 -15.72
CA ALA A 73 -8.64 -7.09 -16.82
C ALA A 73 -7.30 -6.43 -16.45
N ALA A 74 -7.16 -5.88 -15.23
CA ALA A 74 -5.94 -5.27 -14.74
C ALA A 74 -4.82 -6.32 -14.55
N THR A 75 -5.17 -7.49 -14.02
CA THR A 75 -4.26 -8.62 -13.86
C THR A 75 -3.79 -9.15 -15.20
N PHE A 76 -4.70 -9.34 -16.16
CA PHE A 76 -4.35 -9.72 -17.53
C PHE A 76 -3.44 -8.68 -18.20
N GLY A 77 -3.77 -7.40 -18.07
CA GLY A 77 -2.94 -6.29 -18.60
C GLY A 77 -1.53 -6.27 -18.00
N LYS A 78 -1.40 -6.59 -16.70
CA LYS A 78 -0.11 -6.71 -16.01
C LYS A 78 0.70 -7.90 -16.53
N LEU A 79 0.10 -9.10 -16.59
CA LEU A 79 0.78 -10.34 -16.99
C LEU A 79 1.17 -10.36 -18.47
N SER A 80 0.30 -9.85 -19.36
CA SER A 80 0.56 -9.78 -20.81
C SER A 80 1.47 -8.61 -21.22
N GLY A 81 1.74 -7.66 -20.32
CA GLY A 81 2.46 -6.42 -20.64
C GLY A 81 1.62 -5.38 -21.39
N LEU A 82 0.39 -5.69 -21.77
CA LEU A 82 -0.51 -4.77 -22.48
C LEU A 82 -0.83 -3.50 -21.67
N GLY A 83 -0.79 -3.58 -20.33
CA GLY A 83 -0.94 -2.41 -19.47
C GLY A 83 0.11 -1.31 -19.70
N LYS A 84 1.29 -1.65 -20.25
CA LYS A 84 2.32 -0.66 -20.65
C LYS A 84 1.99 -0.01 -21.97
N LEU A 85 1.37 -0.74 -22.91
CA LEU A 85 0.96 -0.23 -24.22
C LEU A 85 -0.30 0.62 -24.13
N PHE A 86 -1.18 0.30 -23.18
CA PHE A 86 -2.44 1.02 -22.97
C PHE A 86 -2.53 1.60 -21.53
N PRO A 87 -1.63 2.52 -21.14
CA PRO A 87 -1.53 3.01 -19.76
C PRO A 87 -2.77 3.78 -19.29
N ARG A 88 -3.52 4.38 -20.24
CA ARG A 88 -4.77 5.13 -19.95
C ARG A 88 -6.01 4.25 -19.87
N SER A 89 -5.91 2.97 -20.21
CA SER A 89 -7.02 2.02 -20.08
C SER A 89 -7.25 1.71 -18.59
N LYS A 90 -8.45 2.03 -18.08
CA LYS A 90 -8.85 1.68 -16.70
C LYS A 90 -8.79 0.16 -16.45
N GLY A 91 -9.03 -0.66 -17.46
CA GLY A 91 -8.89 -2.11 -17.37
C GLY A 91 -7.42 -2.55 -17.41
N LEU A 92 -6.77 -2.41 -18.57
CA LEU A 92 -5.43 -2.99 -18.80
C LEU A 92 -4.30 -2.26 -18.07
N GLY A 93 -4.37 -0.91 -17.95
CA GLY A 93 -3.39 -0.06 -17.30
C GLY A 93 -3.67 0.21 -15.81
N GLY A 94 -4.82 -0.23 -15.30
CA GLY A 94 -5.35 0.17 -13.99
C GLY A 94 -4.54 -0.33 -12.79
N TYR A 95 -3.95 -1.51 -12.87
CA TYR A 95 -3.27 -2.13 -11.71
C TYR A 95 -2.17 -1.25 -11.08
N TYR A 96 -1.31 -0.63 -11.88
CA TYR A 96 -0.26 0.27 -11.39
C TYR A 96 -0.59 1.74 -11.57
N CYS A 97 -1.84 2.07 -11.88
CA CYS A 97 -2.25 3.45 -12.13
C CYS A 97 -1.28 4.20 -13.05
N ASN A 98 -0.87 3.54 -14.15
CA ASN A 98 0.20 4.03 -15.04
C ASN A 98 -0.08 5.40 -15.68
N ALA A 99 -1.34 5.82 -15.72
CA ALA A 99 -1.76 7.12 -16.25
C ALA A 99 -1.58 8.26 -15.24
N LEU A 100 -1.40 7.96 -13.95
CA LEU A 100 -1.25 8.97 -12.91
C LEU A 100 0.21 9.43 -12.83
N ASP A 101 0.41 10.74 -12.71
CA ASP A 101 1.71 11.33 -12.49
C ASP A 101 2.29 10.85 -11.14
N ALA A 102 3.57 10.49 -11.11
CA ALA A 102 4.26 10.09 -9.89
C ALA A 102 4.68 11.28 -9.00
N ASP A 103 4.61 12.49 -9.53
CA ASP A 103 5.00 13.72 -8.82
C ASP A 103 3.79 14.58 -8.41
N ALA A 104 2.57 14.00 -8.47
CA ALA A 104 1.35 14.66 -8.05
C ALA A 104 0.57 13.83 -7.02
N ILE A 105 -0.24 14.51 -6.22
CA ILE A 105 -1.15 13.88 -5.25
C ILE A 105 -2.32 13.25 -6.00
N HIS A 106 -2.64 11.99 -5.69
CA HIS A 106 -3.75 11.29 -6.31
C HIS A 106 -4.55 10.47 -5.30
N ARG A 107 -5.87 10.47 -5.46
CA ARG A 107 -6.69 9.42 -4.88
C ARG A 107 -6.37 8.10 -5.61
N VAL A 108 -6.15 7.03 -4.85
CA VAL A 108 -5.83 5.69 -5.34
C VAL A 108 -6.67 4.65 -4.62
N GLU A 109 -6.87 3.50 -5.24
CA GLU A 109 -7.68 2.44 -4.64
C GLU A 109 -6.88 1.64 -3.59
N VAL A 110 -5.59 1.39 -3.87
CA VAL A 110 -4.75 0.50 -3.04
C VAL A 110 -3.41 1.16 -2.74
N LEU A 111 -3.05 1.14 -1.48
CA LEU A 111 -1.75 1.57 -0.97
C LEU A 111 -0.82 0.37 -0.74
N ALA A 112 0.47 0.61 -0.62
CA ALA A 112 1.45 -0.42 -0.30
C ALA A 112 1.70 -0.47 1.22
N GLY A 113 1.67 -1.67 1.80
CA GLY A 113 1.95 -1.88 3.23
C GLY A 113 3.36 -1.49 3.68
N ALA A 114 4.28 -1.23 2.73
CA ALA A 114 5.64 -0.76 3.04
C ALA A 114 5.67 0.64 3.69
N PHE A 115 4.73 1.51 3.34
CA PHE A 115 4.41 2.76 4.04
C PHE A 115 2.91 3.00 3.91
N MET A 116 2.19 2.97 5.02
CA MET A 116 0.76 3.28 5.06
C MET A 116 0.45 4.07 6.32
N LEU A 117 0.18 5.36 6.17
CA LEU A 117 -0.24 6.25 7.26
C LEU A 117 -1.76 6.19 7.38
N LEU A 118 -2.24 5.67 8.49
CA LEU A 118 -3.63 5.31 8.72
C LEU A 118 -4.25 6.25 9.77
N ARG A 119 -5.43 6.78 9.49
CA ARG A 119 -6.24 7.52 10.47
C ARG A 119 -6.90 6.53 11.44
N ARG A 120 -6.79 6.77 12.74
CA ARG A 120 -7.38 5.89 13.76
C ARG A 120 -8.89 5.74 13.58
N SER A 121 -9.63 6.82 13.36
CA SER A 121 -11.08 6.74 13.15
C SER A 121 -11.48 5.96 11.89
N ALA A 122 -10.61 5.88 10.89
CA ALA A 122 -10.82 5.00 9.73
C ALA A 122 -10.61 3.53 10.12
N LEU A 123 -9.55 3.21 10.88
CA LEU A 123 -9.32 1.85 11.40
C LEU A 123 -10.43 1.38 12.34
N GLU A 124 -10.99 2.25 13.16
CA GLU A 124 -12.11 1.93 14.06
C GLU A 124 -13.37 1.51 13.28
N LYS A 125 -13.59 2.09 12.09
CA LYS A 125 -14.73 1.77 11.24
C LYS A 125 -14.46 0.61 10.28
N SER A 126 -13.28 0.55 9.69
CA SER A 126 -12.92 -0.49 8.71
C SER A 126 -12.45 -1.79 9.34
N GLY A 127 -12.06 -1.75 10.61
CA GLY A 127 -11.34 -2.84 11.28
C GLY A 127 -9.83 -2.79 11.00
N LEU A 128 -9.09 -3.66 11.70
CA LEU A 128 -7.64 -3.81 11.58
C LEU A 128 -7.28 -4.66 10.34
N LEU A 129 -5.99 -4.95 10.16
CA LEU A 129 -5.53 -5.90 9.14
C LEU A 129 -6.18 -7.27 9.34
N ASP A 130 -6.59 -7.93 8.27
CA ASP A 130 -7.14 -9.28 8.35
C ASP A 130 -6.01 -10.28 8.64
N GLU A 131 -6.13 -11.03 9.73
CA GLU A 131 -5.10 -11.93 10.24
C GLU A 131 -5.08 -13.29 9.50
N ASP A 132 -6.02 -13.55 8.60
CA ASP A 132 -6.00 -14.71 7.71
C ASP A 132 -4.92 -14.53 6.63
N PHE A 133 -4.56 -13.29 6.27
CA PHE A 133 -3.39 -13.01 5.46
C PHE A 133 -2.11 -13.15 6.27
N PHE A 134 -1.31 -14.17 5.96
CA PHE A 134 0.03 -14.30 6.58
C PHE A 134 0.97 -13.21 6.07
N MET A 135 0.97 -12.96 4.77
CA MET A 135 1.77 -11.93 4.07
C MET A 135 1.20 -11.75 2.66
N TYR A 136 1.13 -10.51 2.19
CA TYR A 136 0.54 -10.07 0.91
C TYR A 136 -1.00 -10.18 0.87
N GLY A 137 -1.61 -9.14 0.35
CA GLY A 137 -3.07 -9.03 0.21
C GLY A 137 -3.75 -8.25 1.33
N GLU A 138 -3.18 -8.26 2.54
CA GLU A 138 -3.68 -7.50 3.69
C GLU A 138 -3.77 -5.99 3.45
N ASP A 139 -2.87 -5.45 2.63
CA ASP A 139 -2.85 -4.03 2.24
C ASP A 139 -3.97 -3.71 1.22
N ILE A 140 -4.25 -4.62 0.32
CA ILE A 140 -5.35 -4.51 -0.65
C ILE A 140 -6.69 -4.57 0.08
N ASP A 141 -6.86 -5.57 0.95
CA ASP A 141 -8.06 -5.75 1.74
C ASP A 141 -8.35 -4.55 2.64
N LEU A 142 -7.35 -4.09 3.43
CA LEU A 142 -7.51 -2.93 4.30
C LEU A 142 -7.85 -1.66 3.50
N SER A 143 -7.17 -1.42 2.36
CA SER A 143 -7.47 -0.28 1.48
C SER A 143 -8.92 -0.31 1.01
N CYS A 144 -9.43 -1.49 0.62
CA CYS A 144 -10.82 -1.68 0.20
C CYS A 144 -11.81 -1.40 1.34
N ARG A 145 -11.53 -1.90 2.55
CA ARG A 145 -12.40 -1.70 3.71
C ARG A 145 -12.43 -0.25 4.17
N ILE A 146 -11.32 0.48 4.09
CA ILE A 146 -11.25 1.92 4.36
C ILE A 146 -12.17 2.68 3.41
N GLU A 147 -12.14 2.38 2.09
CA GLU A 147 -13.06 3.01 1.13
C GLU A 147 -14.53 2.65 1.42
N LYS A 148 -14.82 1.39 1.72
CA LYS A 148 -16.19 0.96 2.10
C LYS A 148 -16.69 1.61 3.39
N ALA A 149 -15.79 1.99 4.29
CA ALA A 149 -16.10 2.72 5.51
C ALA A 149 -16.36 4.24 5.28
N GLY A 150 -16.28 4.70 4.01
CA GLY A 150 -16.57 6.08 3.59
C GLY A 150 -15.36 7.01 3.64
N TYR A 151 -14.16 6.49 3.76
CA TYR A 151 -12.92 7.26 3.65
C TYR A 151 -12.30 7.13 2.27
N GLU A 152 -11.21 7.86 2.05
CA GLU A 152 -10.45 7.86 0.80
C GLU A 152 -8.99 7.46 1.05
N ASN A 153 -8.38 6.80 0.07
CA ASN A 153 -6.96 6.47 0.07
C ASN A 153 -6.22 7.42 -0.88
N TYR A 154 -5.08 7.95 -0.44
CA TYR A 154 -4.29 8.90 -1.22
C TYR A 154 -2.84 8.48 -1.38
N TYR A 155 -2.31 8.67 -2.58
CA TYR A 155 -0.89 8.65 -2.86
C TYR A 155 -0.33 10.08 -2.78
N LEU A 156 0.78 10.23 -2.06
CA LEU A 156 1.51 11.49 -1.89
C LEU A 156 2.88 11.40 -2.57
N PRO A 157 3.32 12.44 -3.30
CA PRO A 157 4.58 12.39 -4.06
C PRO A 157 5.84 12.60 -3.19
N TYR A 158 5.74 12.43 -1.87
CA TYR A 158 6.87 12.59 -0.95
C TYR A 158 7.71 11.30 -0.96
N PRO A 159 9.05 11.38 -1.17
CA PRO A 159 9.86 10.20 -1.39
C PRO A 159 10.28 9.49 -0.11
N ILE A 160 10.31 8.15 -0.17
CA ILE A 160 11.06 7.28 0.74
C ILE A 160 11.94 6.34 -0.07
N LEU A 161 13.02 5.82 0.52
CA LEU A 161 13.76 4.72 -0.06
C LEU A 161 13.24 3.39 0.50
N HIS A 162 13.05 2.39 -0.36
CA HIS A 162 12.62 1.05 0.01
C HIS A 162 13.57 0.01 -0.59
N TYR A 163 14.39 -0.61 0.25
CA TYR A 163 15.39 -1.64 -0.09
C TYR A 163 14.71 -3.00 -0.29
N LYS A 164 13.93 -3.08 -1.36
CA LYS A 164 13.05 -4.21 -1.64
C LYS A 164 13.80 -5.55 -1.65
N GLY A 165 13.36 -6.46 -0.78
CA GLY A 165 13.86 -7.84 -0.74
C GLY A 165 14.84 -8.15 0.39
N GLU A 166 15.19 -7.18 1.23
CA GLU A 166 16.04 -7.43 2.41
C GLU A 166 15.27 -8.14 3.54
N SER A 167 13.94 -7.92 3.59
CA SER A 167 13.07 -8.49 4.64
C SER A 167 12.57 -9.91 4.33
N THR A 168 12.76 -10.42 3.11
CA THR A 168 12.22 -11.72 2.69
C THR A 168 13.34 -12.63 2.22
N SER A 169 13.48 -13.83 2.80
CA SER A 169 14.42 -14.81 2.28
C SER A 169 14.07 -15.14 0.82
N LYS A 170 15.11 -15.20 -0.04
CA LYS A 170 14.97 -15.51 -1.48
C LYS A 170 14.62 -16.98 -1.75
N ASP A 171 14.00 -17.68 -0.80
CA ASP A 171 13.49 -19.03 -1.03
C ASP A 171 12.23 -18.93 -1.91
N THR A 172 12.44 -19.10 -3.21
CA THR A 172 11.42 -18.95 -4.26
C THR A 172 10.19 -19.81 -4.00
N TYR A 173 10.36 -21.01 -3.46
CA TYR A 173 9.24 -21.93 -3.20
C TYR A 173 8.36 -21.45 -2.05
N HIS A 174 8.96 -21.01 -0.95
CA HIS A 174 8.23 -20.45 0.19
C HIS A 174 7.48 -19.17 -0.20
N HIS A 175 8.11 -18.31 -0.99
CA HIS A 175 7.49 -17.07 -1.49
C HIS A 175 6.26 -17.35 -2.37
N VAL A 176 6.37 -18.30 -3.30
CA VAL A 176 5.23 -18.71 -4.17
C VAL A 176 4.10 -19.28 -3.35
N ARG A 177 4.38 -20.15 -2.36
CA ARG A 177 3.36 -20.74 -1.51
C ARG A 177 2.59 -19.70 -0.69
N VAL A 178 3.30 -18.74 -0.09
CA VAL A 178 2.69 -17.65 0.69
C VAL A 178 1.85 -16.75 -0.22
N PHE A 179 2.36 -16.43 -1.41
CA PHE A 179 1.63 -15.61 -2.38
C PHE A 179 0.37 -16.31 -2.91
N CYS A 180 0.44 -17.60 -3.23
CA CYS A 180 -0.74 -18.35 -3.67
C CYS A 180 -1.76 -18.49 -2.54
N GLY A 181 -1.32 -18.75 -1.28
CA GLY A 181 -2.22 -18.81 -0.14
C GLY A 181 -2.97 -17.50 0.13
N ALA A 182 -2.38 -16.35 -0.18
CA ALA A 182 -3.06 -15.05 -0.09
C ALA A 182 -4.10 -14.82 -1.21
N MET A 183 -4.09 -15.63 -2.27
CA MET A 183 -5.08 -15.54 -3.36
C MET A 183 -6.30 -16.44 -3.14
N ASP A 184 -6.25 -17.34 -2.17
CA ASP A 184 -7.33 -18.26 -1.83
C ASP A 184 -8.28 -17.71 -0.73
N ILE A 185 -8.00 -16.51 -0.21
CA ILE A 185 -8.79 -15.76 0.77
C ILE A 185 -9.69 -14.75 0.06
#